data_aa1162d81c61324e5d77aea0b930ebf8
#
_entry.id   aa1162d81c61324e5d77aea0b930ebf8
#
_cell.length_a   1.000
_cell.length_b   1.000
_cell.length_c   1.000
_cell.angle_alpha   90.00
_cell.angle_beta   90.00
_cell.angle_gamma   90.00
#
_symmetry.space_group_name_H-M   'P 1'
#
loop_
_entity.id
_entity.type
_entity.pdbx_description
1 polymer ?
#
loop_
_entity_poly.entity_id
_entity_poly.type
_entity_poly.pdbx_seq_one_letter_code
_entity_poly.pdbx_strand_id
1 'polypeptide(L)'
;MNQNIIIKNISVVDKNVSTEDHCDIYICDGIIKKIGIAPDDSSALVVDGTGLTAFPSFFDMHVHFRDPGFTHKEDIITGASAAAAGGVTAVLCMPNTNPPVDNEETIKYINDKAASTGIDVYQTACITSQMKGEKLADFDMYRSLGVKAVSDDGKPVKNAELMRQALIAAEEKDLLLTSHCEDMDIIGKGIMNKGAVSEKLGVCGMDRASEDSITAREIALAGAAGVRVHIAHVSTEGSVGFIRDAKKRGLKVTCETAPHYFIFTDEKLEMRDADYRMNPPLREKRDVEAITQAVIDGTVDCIVTDHAPHAAEEKADFEKAPNGVVGLETSFAATLTYLYHTGKISLQRISELMSENPRKLLGLEPVYIREGSTADICIADTEKEWIVDPDRLHSKSHNTLFKGVKLKGKPVMTISKGRIIFSELS
;
A
#
# COMPACT_ATOMS: atom_id res chain seq x y z
N MET A 1 0.56 -22.41 22.39
CA MET A 1 1.98 -22.02 22.32
C MET A 1 2.34 -21.92 20.85
N ASN A 2 3.08 -20.92 20.43
CA ASN A 2 3.56 -20.84 19.05
C ASN A 2 4.60 -21.96 18.85
N GLN A 3 4.61 -22.59 17.67
CA GLN A 3 5.65 -23.53 17.28
C GLN A 3 6.98 -22.78 17.17
N ASN A 4 8.07 -23.32 17.71
CA ASN A 4 9.39 -22.76 17.46
C ASN A 4 9.78 -22.96 16.00
N ILE A 5 10.52 -22.02 15.42
CA ILE A 5 10.93 -22.05 14.01
C ILE A 5 12.43 -21.77 13.93
N ILE A 6 13.14 -22.57 13.13
CA ILE A 6 14.52 -22.32 12.73
C ILE A 6 14.54 -22.16 11.21
N ILE A 7 14.91 -20.97 10.74
CA ILE A 7 15.15 -20.72 9.32
C ILE A 7 16.66 -20.80 9.13
N LYS A 8 17.13 -21.77 8.33
CA LYS A 8 18.56 -22.02 8.15
C LYS A 8 19.11 -21.40 6.88
N ASN A 9 20.35 -20.91 6.95
CA ASN A 9 21.14 -20.48 5.80
C ASN A 9 20.44 -19.42 4.93
N ILE A 10 19.83 -18.41 5.55
CA ILE A 10 19.06 -17.35 4.87
C ILE A 10 19.87 -16.05 4.80
N SER A 11 19.73 -15.29 3.69
CA SER A 11 20.16 -13.89 3.61
C SER A 11 19.18 -12.97 4.35
N VAL A 12 19.65 -11.88 4.96
CA VAL A 12 18.80 -10.96 5.73
C VAL A 12 18.94 -9.54 5.21
N VAL A 13 17.83 -8.86 4.94
CA VAL A 13 17.78 -7.44 4.63
C VAL A 13 17.40 -6.67 5.89
N ASP A 14 18.39 -6.19 6.62
CA ASP A 14 18.23 -5.29 7.76
C ASP A 14 19.39 -4.29 7.78
N LYS A 15 19.18 -3.10 8.34
CA LYS A 15 20.20 -2.02 8.39
C LYS A 15 21.51 -2.43 9.07
N ASN A 16 21.45 -3.42 9.95
CA ASN A 16 22.56 -3.83 10.79
C ASN A 16 23.15 -5.19 10.38
N VAL A 17 22.62 -5.83 9.34
CA VAL A 17 23.07 -7.15 8.87
C VAL A 17 23.49 -7.05 7.40
N SER A 18 24.67 -7.56 7.08
CA SER A 18 25.11 -7.66 5.68
C SER A 18 24.26 -8.69 4.94
N THR A 19 23.74 -8.33 3.77
CA THR A 19 22.97 -9.25 2.91
C THR A 19 23.82 -10.35 2.31
N GLU A 20 25.16 -10.25 2.39
CA GLU A 20 26.10 -11.24 1.87
C GLU A 20 26.36 -12.38 2.86
N ASP A 21 26.06 -12.17 4.15
CA ASP A 21 26.28 -13.17 5.19
C ASP A 21 25.00 -14.03 5.36
N HIS A 22 25.11 -15.31 5.06
CA HIS A 22 24.05 -16.28 5.37
C HIS A 22 24.06 -16.61 6.86
N CYS A 23 22.89 -16.62 7.48
CA CYS A 23 22.73 -16.94 8.88
C CYS A 23 21.47 -17.77 9.13
N ASP A 24 21.39 -18.36 10.34
CA ASP A 24 20.14 -18.94 10.81
C ASP A 24 19.34 -17.89 11.59
N ILE A 25 18.01 -17.98 11.55
CA ILE A 25 17.10 -17.23 12.40
C ILE A 25 16.34 -18.21 13.28
N TYR A 26 16.48 -18.11 14.61
CA TYR A 26 15.72 -18.90 15.56
C TYR A 26 14.62 -18.06 16.19
N ILE A 27 13.38 -18.53 16.06
CA ILE A 27 12.17 -17.91 16.57
C ILE A 27 11.58 -18.83 17.65
N CYS A 28 11.36 -18.28 18.83
CA CYS A 28 10.74 -18.98 19.95
C CYS A 28 9.75 -18.04 20.66
N ASP A 29 8.55 -18.54 20.97
CA ASP A 29 7.45 -17.75 21.55
C ASP A 29 7.13 -16.45 20.81
N GLY A 30 7.24 -16.47 19.48
CA GLY A 30 6.94 -15.32 18.62
C GLY A 30 8.05 -14.27 18.51
N ILE A 31 9.19 -14.50 19.18
CA ILE A 31 10.33 -13.56 19.25
C ILE A 31 11.53 -14.14 18.52
N ILE A 32 12.28 -13.33 17.81
CA ILE A 32 13.59 -13.68 17.26
C ILE A 32 14.57 -13.79 18.44
N LYS A 33 14.94 -15.00 18.80
CA LYS A 33 15.84 -15.27 19.94
C LYS A 33 17.31 -15.29 19.56
N LYS A 34 17.61 -15.70 18.32
CA LYS A 34 18.98 -15.80 17.83
C LYS A 34 19.08 -15.54 16.34
N ILE A 35 20.11 -14.79 15.92
CA ILE A 35 20.57 -14.64 14.55
C ILE A 35 22.02 -15.10 14.49
N GLY A 36 22.39 -15.91 13.50
CA GLY A 36 23.68 -16.55 13.37
C GLY A 36 23.54 -18.07 13.43
N ILE A 37 24.23 -18.76 14.30
CA ILE A 37 24.10 -20.21 14.45
C ILE A 37 22.91 -20.49 15.37
N ALA A 38 21.87 -21.17 14.84
CA ALA A 38 20.71 -21.55 15.62
C ALA A 38 21.08 -22.61 16.70
N PRO A 39 20.42 -22.60 17.88
CA PRO A 39 20.54 -23.65 18.86
C PRO A 39 19.97 -24.97 18.35
N ASP A 40 20.39 -26.08 18.96
CA ASP A 40 19.77 -27.37 18.73
C ASP A 40 18.41 -27.41 19.47
N ASP A 41 17.33 -27.39 18.71
CA ASP A 41 15.94 -27.51 19.19
C ASP A 41 15.17 -28.50 18.35
N SER A 42 15.09 -29.73 18.86
CA SER A 42 14.40 -30.84 18.16
C SER A 42 12.88 -30.65 18.05
N SER A 43 12.31 -29.67 18.76
CA SER A 43 10.88 -29.34 18.69
C SER A 43 10.57 -28.26 17.64
N ALA A 44 11.59 -27.58 17.13
CA ALA A 44 11.41 -26.51 16.16
C ALA A 44 11.08 -27.05 14.76
N LEU A 45 10.21 -26.33 14.06
CA LEU A 45 10.07 -26.48 12.60
C LEU A 45 11.34 -25.92 11.95
N VAL A 46 12.02 -26.73 11.17
CA VAL A 46 13.21 -26.31 10.41
C VAL A 46 12.81 -25.97 8.98
N VAL A 47 13.14 -24.76 8.55
CA VAL A 47 12.91 -24.23 7.20
C VAL A 47 14.28 -24.05 6.55
N ASP A 48 14.47 -24.59 5.35
CA ASP A 48 15.67 -24.32 4.53
C ASP A 48 15.52 -22.96 3.84
N GLY A 49 16.34 -22.01 4.24
CA GLY A 49 16.41 -20.65 3.69
C GLY A 49 17.44 -20.46 2.58
N THR A 50 18.07 -21.55 2.12
CA THR A 50 19.11 -21.49 1.07
C THR A 50 18.58 -20.83 -0.20
N GLY A 51 19.22 -19.76 -0.65
CA GLY A 51 18.81 -18.97 -1.82
C GLY A 51 17.65 -18.03 -1.56
N LEU A 52 17.12 -17.98 -0.32
CA LEU A 52 16.04 -17.08 0.08
C LEU A 52 16.58 -15.87 0.85
N THR A 53 15.76 -14.83 0.88
CA THR A 53 16.06 -13.58 1.59
C THR A 53 14.92 -13.24 2.55
N ALA A 54 15.26 -12.98 3.81
CA ALA A 54 14.35 -12.50 4.83
C ALA A 54 14.31 -10.96 4.84
N PHE A 55 13.12 -10.41 4.79
CA PHE A 55 12.83 -8.99 4.94
C PHE A 55 12.00 -8.77 6.21
N PRO A 56 12.12 -7.63 6.90
CA PRO A 56 11.05 -7.17 7.77
C PRO A 56 9.73 -7.21 6.99
N SER A 57 8.68 -7.77 7.57
CA SER A 57 7.41 -7.91 6.88
C SER A 57 6.88 -6.56 6.38
N PHE A 58 6.17 -6.57 5.25
CA PHE A 58 5.68 -5.36 4.63
C PHE A 58 4.43 -4.81 5.32
N PHE A 59 4.22 -3.52 5.12
CA PHE A 59 3.04 -2.79 5.54
C PHE A 59 2.50 -1.99 4.35
N ASP A 60 1.29 -2.34 3.90
CA ASP A 60 0.60 -1.58 2.86
C ASP A 60 -0.36 -0.57 3.48
N MET A 61 -0.06 0.72 3.35
CA MET A 61 -0.87 1.76 3.99
C MET A 61 -1.99 2.32 3.10
N HIS A 62 -2.31 1.64 1.97
CA HIS A 62 -3.43 2.02 1.12
C HIS A 62 -4.10 0.80 0.47
N VAL A 63 -5.14 0.27 1.12
CA VAL A 63 -5.91 -0.87 0.61
C VAL A 63 -7.41 -0.68 0.83
N HIS A 64 -8.23 -1.37 0.01
CA HIS A 64 -9.68 -1.37 0.10
C HIS A 64 -10.19 -2.81 0.28
N PHE A 65 -10.44 -3.23 1.51
CA PHE A 65 -11.00 -4.56 1.79
C PHE A 65 -12.52 -4.64 1.60
N ARG A 66 -13.16 -3.55 1.19
CA ARG A 66 -14.57 -3.53 0.77
C ARG A 66 -15.58 -3.98 1.83
N ASP A 67 -15.16 -4.19 3.04
CA ASP A 67 -15.95 -4.74 4.14
C ASP A 67 -15.99 -3.73 5.31
N PRO A 68 -17.18 -3.31 5.73
CA PRO A 68 -18.52 -3.77 5.37
C PRO A 68 -19.06 -3.27 4.02
N GLY A 69 -20.09 -3.95 3.55
CA GLY A 69 -21.05 -3.48 2.53
C GLY A 69 -20.76 -3.88 1.09
N PHE A 70 -19.51 -4.20 0.73
CA PHE A 70 -19.14 -4.60 -0.64
C PHE A 70 -18.41 -5.94 -0.66
N THR A 71 -18.77 -6.86 0.23
CA THR A 71 -18.10 -8.14 0.45
C THR A 71 -18.15 -9.11 -0.74
N HIS A 72 -18.96 -8.80 -1.76
CA HIS A 72 -18.93 -9.52 -3.03
C HIS A 72 -17.66 -9.24 -3.84
N LYS A 73 -17.00 -8.10 -3.64
CA LYS A 73 -15.75 -7.71 -4.30
C LYS A 73 -14.53 -8.24 -3.55
N GLU A 74 -14.50 -8.03 -2.25
CA GLU A 74 -13.46 -8.42 -1.31
C GLU A 74 -14.03 -8.37 0.10
N ASP A 75 -13.44 -9.11 1.04
CA ASP A 75 -13.70 -8.94 2.47
C ASP A 75 -12.39 -8.98 3.27
N ILE A 76 -12.48 -8.67 4.56
CA ILE A 76 -11.31 -8.58 5.44
C ILE A 76 -10.51 -9.90 5.45
N ILE A 77 -11.18 -11.05 5.36
CA ILE A 77 -10.52 -12.36 5.42
C ILE A 77 -9.74 -12.64 4.14
N THR A 78 -10.38 -12.46 2.97
CA THR A 78 -9.73 -12.71 1.68
C THR A 78 -8.68 -11.66 1.35
N GLY A 79 -8.91 -10.40 1.69
CA GLY A 79 -7.90 -9.35 1.58
C GLY A 79 -6.68 -9.59 2.48
N ALA A 80 -6.89 -10.08 3.71
CA ALA A 80 -5.81 -10.48 4.59
C ALA A 80 -5.02 -11.69 4.06
N SER A 81 -5.70 -12.65 3.40
CA SER A 81 -5.02 -13.77 2.73
C SER A 81 -4.14 -13.28 1.58
N ALA A 82 -4.64 -12.35 0.75
CA ALA A 82 -3.85 -11.72 -0.30
C ALA A 82 -2.65 -10.93 0.26
N ALA A 83 -2.84 -10.20 1.36
CA ALA A 83 -1.77 -9.51 2.06
C ALA A 83 -0.69 -10.49 2.54
N ALA A 84 -1.08 -11.57 3.20
CA ALA A 84 -0.16 -12.61 3.67
C ALA A 84 0.64 -13.24 2.51
N ALA A 85 0.00 -13.55 1.37
CA ALA A 85 0.66 -14.07 0.18
C ALA A 85 1.62 -13.05 -0.46
N GLY A 86 1.37 -11.75 -0.27
CA GLY A 86 2.24 -10.66 -0.71
C GLY A 86 3.39 -10.31 0.26
N GLY A 87 3.56 -11.03 1.37
CA GLY A 87 4.58 -10.72 2.39
C GLY A 87 4.18 -9.61 3.37
N VAL A 88 2.90 -9.22 3.36
CA VAL A 88 2.36 -8.10 4.14
C VAL A 88 1.73 -8.62 5.44
N THR A 89 2.17 -8.11 6.58
CA THR A 89 1.60 -8.44 7.90
C THR A 89 0.81 -7.31 8.53
N ALA A 90 0.77 -6.14 7.89
CA ALA A 90 -0.03 -5.02 8.35
C ALA A 90 -0.58 -4.23 7.15
N VAL A 91 -1.81 -3.75 7.27
CA VAL A 91 -2.46 -2.92 6.25
C VAL A 91 -3.17 -1.72 6.89
N LEU A 92 -3.33 -0.64 6.13
CA LEU A 92 -4.21 0.48 6.46
C LEU A 92 -5.36 0.50 5.45
N CYS A 93 -6.58 0.17 5.92
CA CYS A 93 -7.78 0.12 5.09
C CYS A 93 -8.41 1.50 4.93
N MET A 94 -8.78 1.86 3.71
CA MET A 94 -9.47 3.11 3.38
C MET A 94 -10.94 3.09 3.83
N PRO A 95 -11.55 4.28 4.12
CA PRO A 95 -12.82 4.39 4.82
C PRO A 95 -14.05 4.25 3.94
N ASN A 96 -13.92 4.10 2.63
CA ASN A 96 -15.00 4.13 1.65
C ASN A 96 -15.80 2.81 1.56
N THR A 97 -16.18 2.29 2.69
CA THR A 97 -17.07 1.12 2.87
C THR A 97 -18.56 1.52 2.87
N ASN A 98 -19.48 0.60 3.15
CA ASN A 98 -20.90 0.89 3.29
C ASN A 98 -21.48 0.16 4.53
N PRO A 99 -21.76 0.86 5.65
CA PRO A 99 -21.54 2.31 5.82
C PRO A 99 -20.07 2.70 5.79
N PRO A 100 -19.73 3.99 5.51
CA PRO A 100 -18.36 4.47 5.60
C PRO A 100 -17.85 4.43 7.04
N VAL A 101 -16.53 4.44 7.22
CA VAL A 101 -15.90 4.33 8.54
C VAL A 101 -15.93 5.71 9.24
N ASP A 102 -17.08 6.07 9.80
CA ASP A 102 -17.28 7.35 10.49
C ASP A 102 -17.97 7.23 11.86
N ASN A 103 -18.17 6.00 12.34
CA ASN A 103 -18.84 5.73 13.59
C ASN A 103 -18.24 4.52 14.33
N GLU A 104 -18.52 4.45 15.64
CA GLU A 104 -17.96 3.43 16.54
C GLU A 104 -18.34 1.99 16.15
N GLU A 105 -19.59 1.78 15.70
CA GLU A 105 -20.09 0.46 15.34
C GLU A 105 -19.31 -0.13 14.15
N THR A 106 -19.12 0.67 13.10
CA THR A 106 -18.34 0.25 11.92
C THR A 106 -16.88 -0.03 12.27
N ILE A 107 -16.25 0.82 13.10
CA ILE A 107 -14.86 0.64 13.54
C ILE A 107 -14.73 -0.67 14.33
N LYS A 108 -15.61 -0.93 15.29
CA LYS A 108 -15.60 -2.16 16.08
C LYS A 108 -15.83 -3.39 15.23
N TYR A 109 -16.81 -3.35 14.32
CA TYR A 109 -17.06 -4.45 13.37
C TYR A 109 -15.79 -4.86 12.61
N ILE A 110 -15.08 -3.87 12.06
CA ILE A 110 -13.84 -4.15 11.30
C ILE A 110 -12.76 -4.73 12.24
N ASN A 111 -12.57 -4.15 13.43
CA ASN A 111 -11.58 -4.63 14.41
C ASN A 111 -11.86 -6.07 14.83
N ASP A 112 -13.12 -6.40 15.14
CA ASP A 112 -13.52 -7.74 15.57
C ASP A 112 -13.27 -8.77 14.45
N LYS A 113 -13.61 -8.43 13.21
CA LYS A 113 -13.38 -9.30 12.05
C LYS A 113 -11.90 -9.47 11.75
N ALA A 114 -11.12 -8.41 11.84
CA ALA A 114 -9.67 -8.40 11.62
C ALA A 114 -8.91 -9.25 12.63
N ALA A 115 -9.40 -9.39 13.86
CA ALA A 115 -8.73 -10.14 14.93
C ALA A 115 -8.47 -11.62 14.58
N SER A 116 -9.20 -12.18 13.61
CA SER A 116 -9.06 -13.57 13.16
C SER A 116 -8.11 -13.76 11.97
N THR A 117 -7.57 -12.68 11.37
CA THR A 117 -6.87 -12.76 10.07
C THR A 117 -5.40 -13.16 10.15
N GLY A 118 -4.77 -12.98 11.30
CA GLY A 118 -3.33 -13.20 11.49
C GLY A 118 -2.44 -12.03 11.06
N ILE A 119 -2.99 -10.97 10.46
CA ILE A 119 -2.30 -9.71 10.17
C ILE A 119 -2.89 -8.57 10.99
N ASP A 120 -2.17 -7.45 11.09
CA ASP A 120 -2.69 -6.23 11.69
C ASP A 120 -3.47 -5.42 10.64
N VAL A 121 -4.76 -5.17 10.88
CA VAL A 121 -5.61 -4.35 10.02
C VAL A 121 -5.90 -3.04 10.73
N TYR A 122 -5.16 -2.01 10.37
CA TYR A 122 -5.42 -0.64 10.82
C TYR A 122 -6.49 0.02 9.95
N GLN A 123 -7.12 1.05 10.48
CA GLN A 123 -8.19 1.75 9.79
C GLN A 123 -7.86 3.21 9.58
N THR A 124 -8.23 3.67 8.39
CA THR A 124 -8.49 5.08 8.11
C THR A 124 -9.98 5.34 8.37
N ALA A 125 -10.31 6.44 9.03
CA ALA A 125 -11.69 6.89 9.20
C ALA A 125 -11.97 8.13 8.34
N CYS A 126 -13.25 8.49 8.17
CA CYS A 126 -13.62 9.61 7.31
C CYS A 126 -13.16 10.96 7.86
N ILE A 127 -12.69 11.86 6.98
CA ILE A 127 -12.43 13.27 7.33
C ILE A 127 -13.76 13.94 7.65
N THR A 128 -14.78 13.72 6.80
CA THR A 128 -16.10 14.34 6.96
C THR A 128 -17.16 13.29 7.25
N SER A 129 -18.16 13.66 8.04
CA SER A 129 -19.26 12.75 8.35
C SER A 129 -19.86 12.17 7.08
N GLN A 130 -19.92 10.84 7.00
CA GLN A 130 -20.43 10.08 5.86
C GLN A 130 -19.76 10.42 4.51
N MET A 131 -18.54 10.97 4.55
CA MET A 131 -17.80 11.41 3.36
C MET A 131 -18.62 12.42 2.51
N LYS A 132 -19.36 13.34 3.16
CA LYS A 132 -20.21 14.31 2.45
C LYS A 132 -19.54 15.65 2.16
N GLY A 133 -18.35 15.90 2.73
CA GLY A 133 -17.63 17.17 2.54
C GLY A 133 -18.28 18.38 3.22
N GLU A 134 -19.19 18.18 4.18
CA GLU A 134 -19.99 19.26 4.80
C GLU A 134 -19.52 19.64 6.20
N LYS A 135 -19.15 18.66 7.03
CA LYS A 135 -18.66 18.85 8.40
C LYS A 135 -17.67 17.79 8.79
N LEU A 136 -16.73 18.12 9.67
CA LEU A 136 -15.79 17.16 10.22
C LEU A 136 -16.50 16.02 10.96
N ALA A 137 -15.92 14.85 10.88
CA ALA A 137 -16.28 13.71 11.71
C ALA A 137 -15.70 13.87 13.14
N ASP A 138 -15.93 12.90 14.01
CA ASP A 138 -15.49 12.93 15.41
C ASP A 138 -14.08 12.31 15.55
N PHE A 139 -13.05 13.14 15.45
CA PHE A 139 -11.67 12.69 15.56
C PHE A 139 -11.27 12.29 17.00
N ASP A 140 -11.97 12.78 18.02
CA ASP A 140 -11.78 12.33 19.41
C ASP A 140 -12.22 10.87 19.58
N MET A 141 -13.40 10.54 19.05
CA MET A 141 -13.88 9.16 19.00
C MET A 141 -12.90 8.26 18.24
N TYR A 142 -12.41 8.69 17.07
CA TYR A 142 -11.45 7.92 16.28
C TYR A 142 -10.17 7.61 17.06
N ARG A 143 -9.59 8.62 17.69
CA ARG A 143 -8.39 8.45 18.51
C ARG A 143 -8.62 7.47 19.66
N SER A 144 -9.77 7.54 20.33
CA SER A 144 -10.12 6.65 21.44
C SER A 144 -10.28 5.18 21.01
N LEU A 145 -10.64 4.93 19.76
CA LEU A 145 -10.83 3.60 19.18
C LEU A 145 -9.56 3.08 18.44
N GLY A 146 -8.46 3.81 18.50
CA GLY A 146 -7.17 3.38 17.93
C GLY A 146 -7.03 3.56 16.42
N VAL A 147 -7.92 4.33 15.78
CA VAL A 147 -7.78 4.75 14.37
C VAL A 147 -6.43 5.47 14.19
N LYS A 148 -5.77 5.26 13.05
CA LYS A 148 -4.42 5.78 12.78
C LYS A 148 -4.39 6.92 11.77
N ALA A 149 -5.37 6.98 10.88
CA ALA A 149 -5.41 7.96 9.81
C ALA A 149 -6.84 8.43 9.52
N VAL A 150 -6.95 9.55 8.81
CA VAL A 150 -8.23 10.05 8.28
C VAL A 150 -8.11 10.38 6.80
N SER A 151 -9.16 10.04 6.04
CA SER A 151 -9.26 10.29 4.59
C SER A 151 -10.72 10.33 4.16
N ASP A 152 -11.03 11.13 3.14
CA ASP A 152 -12.25 10.97 2.35
C ASP A 152 -11.86 10.40 0.97
N ASP A 153 -11.18 9.26 0.98
CA ASP A 153 -10.65 8.62 -0.22
C ASP A 153 -11.72 8.34 -1.28
N GLY A 154 -11.46 8.76 -2.53
CA GLY A 154 -12.40 8.71 -3.64
C GLY A 154 -13.51 9.78 -3.60
N LYS A 155 -13.60 10.61 -2.54
CA LYS A 155 -14.52 11.74 -2.42
C LYS A 155 -13.86 12.93 -1.73
N PRO A 156 -12.88 13.57 -2.37
CA PRO A 156 -12.03 14.57 -1.74
C PRO A 156 -12.82 15.77 -1.20
N VAL A 157 -12.36 16.34 -0.09
CA VAL A 157 -12.98 17.51 0.55
C VAL A 157 -12.78 18.74 -0.35
N LYS A 158 -13.85 19.24 -0.97
CA LYS A 158 -13.79 20.40 -1.89
C LYS A 158 -13.55 21.72 -1.17
N ASN A 159 -14.13 21.90 0.01
CA ASN A 159 -14.03 23.15 0.77
C ASN A 159 -12.64 23.29 1.41
N ALA A 160 -11.85 24.23 0.95
CA ALA A 160 -10.49 24.44 1.42
C ALA A 160 -10.42 24.83 2.91
N GLU A 161 -11.39 25.59 3.46
CA GLU A 161 -11.40 25.93 4.89
C GLU A 161 -11.75 24.71 5.75
N LEU A 162 -12.69 23.87 5.31
CA LEU A 162 -13.00 22.61 6.00
C LEU A 162 -11.78 21.69 6.00
N MET A 163 -11.07 21.60 4.87
CA MET A 163 -9.83 20.81 4.76
C MET A 163 -8.73 21.34 5.67
N ARG A 164 -8.56 22.66 5.76
CA ARG A 164 -7.62 23.30 6.69
C ARG A 164 -7.93 22.96 8.15
N GLN A 165 -9.20 23.00 8.53
CA GLN A 165 -9.66 22.59 9.87
C GLN A 165 -9.39 21.10 10.11
N ALA A 166 -9.63 20.23 9.11
CA ALA A 166 -9.34 18.81 9.19
C ALA A 166 -7.85 18.53 9.43
N LEU A 167 -6.96 19.21 8.70
CA LEU A 167 -5.51 19.09 8.86
C LEU A 167 -5.06 19.44 10.29
N ILE A 168 -5.56 20.55 10.84
CA ILE A 168 -5.24 20.99 12.20
C ILE A 168 -5.77 19.98 13.22
N ALA A 169 -7.04 19.57 13.11
CA ALA A 169 -7.66 18.63 14.03
C ALA A 169 -6.99 17.25 13.98
N ALA A 170 -6.56 16.79 12.81
CA ALA A 170 -5.84 15.53 12.67
C ALA A 170 -4.47 15.56 13.37
N GLU A 171 -3.70 16.65 13.20
CA GLU A 171 -2.41 16.84 13.90
C GLU A 171 -2.60 16.87 15.42
N GLU A 172 -3.62 17.57 15.93
CA GLU A 172 -3.92 17.64 17.38
C GLU A 172 -4.28 16.30 17.99
N LYS A 173 -4.86 15.39 17.20
CA LYS A 173 -5.25 14.05 17.64
C LYS A 173 -4.22 12.97 17.27
N ASP A 174 -3.07 13.36 16.74
CA ASP A 174 -2.04 12.45 16.24
C ASP A 174 -2.61 11.41 15.26
N LEU A 175 -3.43 11.87 14.32
CA LEU A 175 -3.96 11.12 13.18
C LEU A 175 -3.22 11.56 11.92
N LEU A 176 -2.84 10.64 11.04
CA LEU A 176 -2.29 10.99 9.74
C LEU A 176 -3.44 11.37 8.80
N LEU A 177 -3.46 12.61 8.32
CA LEU A 177 -4.40 12.96 7.25
C LEU A 177 -3.77 12.56 5.91
N THR A 178 -4.41 11.60 5.21
CA THR A 178 -4.03 11.15 3.88
C THR A 178 -5.05 11.67 2.86
N SER A 179 -4.56 12.39 1.84
CA SER A 179 -5.41 13.07 0.88
C SER A 179 -5.38 12.40 -0.49
N HIS A 180 -6.55 11.93 -0.93
CA HIS A 180 -6.81 11.59 -2.33
C HIS A 180 -6.92 12.91 -3.11
N CYS A 181 -5.83 13.30 -3.79
CA CYS A 181 -5.76 14.59 -4.45
C CYS A 181 -6.45 14.56 -5.81
N GLU A 182 -7.71 14.96 -5.82
CA GLU A 182 -8.53 14.98 -7.02
C GLU A 182 -9.54 16.12 -7.01
N ASP A 183 -9.62 16.89 -8.10
CA ASP A 183 -10.68 17.85 -8.33
C ASP A 183 -11.76 17.22 -9.20
N MET A 184 -12.91 16.93 -8.58
CA MET A 184 -14.04 16.24 -9.23
C MET A 184 -14.67 17.05 -10.36
N ASP A 185 -14.56 18.37 -10.33
CA ASP A 185 -15.12 19.23 -11.39
C ASP A 185 -14.21 19.24 -12.63
N ILE A 186 -12.89 19.11 -12.43
CA ILE A 186 -11.91 18.99 -13.51
C ILE A 186 -11.97 17.61 -14.19
N ILE A 187 -12.08 16.51 -13.44
CA ILE A 187 -12.16 15.18 -14.04
C ILE A 187 -13.48 14.94 -14.79
N GLY A 188 -14.57 15.53 -14.30
CA GLY A 188 -15.89 15.41 -14.92
C GLY A 188 -16.34 13.97 -15.12
N LYS A 189 -16.48 13.54 -16.38
CA LYS A 189 -16.81 12.16 -16.76
C LYS A 189 -15.61 11.37 -17.28
N GLY A 190 -14.39 11.80 -16.95
CA GLY A 190 -13.17 11.12 -17.38
C GLY A 190 -13.11 9.68 -16.85
N ILE A 191 -12.59 8.77 -17.65
CA ILE A 191 -12.46 7.35 -17.32
C ILE A 191 -11.01 6.85 -17.41
N MET A 192 -10.11 7.65 -17.95
CA MET A 192 -8.68 7.39 -18.10
C MET A 192 -7.93 8.72 -18.21
N ASN A 193 -6.61 8.70 -18.32
CA ASN A 193 -5.81 9.92 -18.51
C ASN A 193 -6.26 10.71 -19.75
N LYS A 194 -6.36 12.03 -19.64
CA LYS A 194 -6.60 12.93 -20.75
C LYS A 194 -5.32 13.10 -21.57
N GLY A 195 -5.35 12.68 -22.83
CA GLY A 195 -4.20 12.74 -23.74
C GLY A 195 -4.50 12.05 -25.05
N ALA A 196 -3.45 11.76 -25.82
CA ALA A 196 -3.56 11.18 -27.15
C ALA A 196 -4.33 9.84 -27.16
N VAL A 197 -4.19 9.01 -26.12
CA VAL A 197 -4.87 7.72 -26.05
C VAL A 197 -6.37 7.90 -25.82
N SER A 198 -6.80 8.75 -24.89
CA SER A 198 -8.23 9.01 -24.67
C SER A 198 -8.91 9.63 -25.90
N GLU A 199 -8.22 10.53 -26.60
CA GLU A 199 -8.68 11.10 -27.87
C GLU A 199 -8.84 10.03 -28.97
N LYS A 200 -7.83 9.15 -29.11
CA LYS A 200 -7.86 8.02 -30.05
C LYS A 200 -9.01 7.06 -29.79
N LEU A 201 -9.30 6.79 -28.51
CA LEU A 201 -10.38 5.90 -28.10
C LEU A 201 -11.76 6.55 -28.10
N GLY A 202 -11.84 7.88 -28.26
CA GLY A 202 -13.08 8.64 -28.25
C GLY A 202 -13.78 8.67 -26.89
N VAL A 203 -13.01 8.58 -25.77
CA VAL A 203 -13.52 8.58 -24.40
C VAL A 203 -13.11 9.84 -23.64
N CYS A 204 -13.88 10.20 -22.60
CA CYS A 204 -13.54 11.33 -21.75
C CYS A 204 -12.28 11.04 -20.94
N GLY A 205 -11.33 11.99 -20.95
CA GLY A 205 -10.10 11.90 -20.17
C GLY A 205 -10.18 12.69 -18.86
N MET A 206 -9.49 12.19 -17.83
CA MET A 206 -9.21 12.85 -16.55
C MET A 206 -8.00 13.76 -16.72
N ASP A 207 -8.20 15.08 -16.62
CA ASP A 207 -7.09 16.03 -16.74
C ASP A 207 -6.17 15.95 -15.52
N ARG A 208 -4.86 15.90 -15.76
CA ARG A 208 -3.84 15.87 -14.68
C ARG A 208 -3.91 17.08 -13.74
N ALA A 209 -4.42 18.21 -14.23
CA ALA A 209 -4.64 19.40 -13.42
C ALA A 209 -5.54 19.14 -12.20
N SER A 210 -6.37 18.11 -12.25
CA SER A 210 -7.18 17.65 -11.11
C SER A 210 -6.30 17.23 -9.93
N GLU A 211 -5.33 16.34 -10.15
CA GLU A 211 -4.39 15.89 -9.12
C GLU A 211 -3.43 17.01 -8.72
N ASP A 212 -2.83 17.69 -9.69
CA ASP A 212 -1.82 18.71 -9.46
C ASP A 212 -2.35 19.88 -8.63
N SER A 213 -3.57 20.37 -8.93
CA SER A 213 -4.16 21.51 -8.22
C SER A 213 -4.50 21.20 -6.77
N ILE A 214 -5.03 19.98 -6.51
CA ILE A 214 -5.35 19.58 -5.14
C ILE A 214 -4.08 19.27 -4.35
N THR A 215 -3.09 18.60 -4.93
CA THR A 215 -1.77 18.42 -4.30
C THR A 215 -1.16 19.73 -3.86
N ALA A 216 -1.15 20.74 -4.75
CA ALA A 216 -0.63 22.07 -4.41
C ALA A 216 -1.45 22.76 -3.31
N ARG A 217 -2.78 22.61 -3.33
CA ARG A 217 -3.69 23.14 -2.30
C ARG A 217 -3.39 22.54 -0.93
N GLU A 218 -3.30 21.21 -0.83
CA GLU A 218 -3.07 20.52 0.43
C GLU A 218 -1.72 20.88 1.04
N ILE A 219 -0.69 20.95 0.21
CA ILE A 219 0.65 21.40 0.63
C ILE A 219 0.60 22.83 1.16
N ALA A 220 -0.12 23.74 0.48
CA ALA A 220 -0.24 25.13 0.90
C ALA A 220 -1.00 25.25 2.24
N LEU A 221 -2.09 24.52 2.42
CA LEU A 221 -2.89 24.52 3.65
C LEU A 221 -2.09 23.93 4.83
N ALA A 222 -1.45 22.77 4.63
CA ALA A 222 -0.63 22.14 5.66
C ALA A 222 0.58 23.01 6.04
N GLY A 223 1.26 23.58 5.04
CA GLY A 223 2.41 24.47 5.24
C GLY A 223 2.04 25.73 6.02
N ALA A 224 0.91 26.38 5.71
CA ALA A 224 0.42 27.55 6.42
C ALA A 224 0.01 27.25 7.86
N ALA A 225 -0.53 26.06 8.13
CA ALA A 225 -0.89 25.59 9.46
C ALA A 225 0.27 24.98 10.26
N GLY A 226 1.40 24.67 9.61
CA GLY A 226 2.57 24.01 10.24
C GLY A 226 2.36 22.54 10.62
N VAL A 227 1.39 21.86 9.99
CA VAL A 227 0.96 20.49 10.29
C VAL A 227 1.38 19.49 9.22
N ARG A 228 1.24 18.18 9.50
CA ARG A 228 1.52 17.09 8.56
C ARG A 228 0.42 16.95 7.51
N VAL A 229 0.81 16.52 6.30
CA VAL A 229 -0.11 15.99 5.29
C VAL A 229 0.58 14.85 4.53
N HIS A 230 -0.17 13.79 4.24
CA HIS A 230 0.26 12.71 3.38
C HIS A 230 -0.53 12.73 2.06
N ILE A 231 0.18 12.73 0.94
CA ILE A 231 -0.42 12.73 -0.40
C ILE A 231 -0.51 11.29 -0.88
N ALA A 232 -1.73 10.80 -1.06
CA ALA A 232 -2.00 9.43 -1.47
C ALA A 232 -1.64 9.20 -2.96
N HIS A 233 -1.22 7.97 -3.29
CA HIS A 233 -1.06 7.39 -4.64
C HIS A 233 -0.69 8.38 -5.76
N VAL A 234 0.37 9.18 -5.56
CA VAL A 234 0.84 10.20 -6.51
C VAL A 234 1.13 9.58 -7.87
N SER A 235 0.59 10.18 -8.94
CA SER A 235 0.68 9.66 -10.30
C SER A 235 1.26 10.63 -11.34
N THR A 236 1.38 11.94 -11.03
CA THR A 236 1.78 12.97 -12.01
C THR A 236 3.16 13.58 -11.72
N GLU A 237 3.85 13.99 -12.78
CA GLU A 237 5.08 14.79 -12.71
C GLU A 237 4.88 16.10 -11.93
N GLY A 238 3.72 16.77 -12.12
CA GLY A 238 3.38 18.02 -11.45
C GLY A 238 3.31 17.85 -9.94
N SER A 239 2.55 16.86 -9.44
CA SER A 239 2.43 16.56 -8.01
C SER A 239 3.78 16.18 -7.40
N VAL A 240 4.60 15.36 -8.07
CA VAL A 240 5.98 15.06 -7.64
C VAL A 240 6.80 16.35 -7.51
N GLY A 241 6.68 17.27 -8.46
CA GLY A 241 7.37 18.55 -8.42
C GLY A 241 7.01 19.38 -7.18
N PHE A 242 5.72 19.52 -6.88
CA PHE A 242 5.22 20.24 -5.70
C PHE A 242 5.68 19.60 -4.39
N ILE A 243 5.60 18.27 -4.29
CA ILE A 243 6.01 17.52 -3.09
C ILE A 243 7.53 17.68 -2.87
N ARG A 244 8.33 17.53 -3.91
CA ARG A 244 9.80 17.69 -3.84
C ARG A 244 10.19 19.10 -3.38
N ASP A 245 9.54 20.15 -3.89
CA ASP A 245 9.77 21.52 -3.45
C ASP A 245 9.34 21.72 -2.00
N ALA A 246 8.18 21.23 -1.60
CA ALA A 246 7.69 21.29 -0.23
C ALA A 246 8.67 20.65 0.77
N LYS A 247 9.19 19.47 0.45
CA LYS A 247 10.20 18.76 1.28
C LYS A 247 11.50 19.56 1.37
N LYS A 248 11.99 20.14 0.26
CA LYS A 248 13.19 21.02 0.28
C LYS A 248 13.01 22.25 1.16
N ARG A 249 11.80 22.76 1.27
CA ARG A 249 11.44 23.89 2.15
C ARG A 249 11.22 23.48 3.60
N GLY A 250 11.33 22.18 3.93
CA GLY A 250 11.16 21.65 5.28
C GLY A 250 9.70 21.55 5.73
N LEU A 251 8.73 21.56 4.80
CA LEU A 251 7.33 21.32 5.13
C LEU A 251 7.11 19.84 5.47
N LYS A 252 6.16 19.56 6.37
CA LYS A 252 5.83 18.22 6.84
C LYS A 252 4.94 17.48 5.83
N VAL A 253 5.44 17.30 4.62
CA VAL A 253 4.74 16.63 3.52
C VAL A 253 5.38 15.28 3.26
N THR A 254 4.55 14.25 3.18
CA THR A 254 4.93 12.90 2.77
C THR A 254 4.03 12.42 1.65
N CYS A 255 4.43 11.39 0.92
CA CYS A 255 3.61 10.83 -0.14
C CYS A 255 3.89 9.35 -0.39
N GLU A 256 2.93 8.72 -1.03
CA GLU A 256 3.01 7.35 -1.50
C GLU A 256 2.76 7.25 -3.00
N THR A 257 3.18 6.15 -3.60
CA THR A 257 2.85 5.78 -4.98
C THR A 257 2.66 4.27 -5.10
N ALA A 258 2.10 3.81 -6.21
CA ALA A 258 1.90 2.39 -6.46
C ALA A 258 2.73 1.89 -7.64
N PRO A 259 3.07 0.57 -7.71
CA PRO A 259 3.89 0.02 -8.77
C PRO A 259 3.40 0.33 -10.17
N HIS A 260 2.09 0.37 -10.39
CA HIS A 260 1.53 0.65 -11.70
C HIS A 260 1.86 2.06 -12.23
N TYR A 261 2.12 3.06 -11.37
CA TYR A 261 2.49 4.43 -11.77
C TYR A 261 3.95 4.59 -12.18
N PHE A 262 4.84 3.68 -11.80
CA PHE A 262 6.22 3.69 -12.30
C PHE A 262 6.53 2.59 -13.31
N ILE A 263 5.50 1.83 -13.76
CA ILE A 263 5.67 0.71 -14.70
C ILE A 263 4.88 0.93 -16.01
N PHE A 264 3.62 1.32 -15.93
CA PHE A 264 2.71 1.34 -17.07
C PHE A 264 2.30 2.75 -17.45
N THR A 265 2.12 2.93 -18.78
CA THR A 265 1.52 4.15 -19.36
C THR A 265 0.07 3.91 -19.73
N ASP A 266 -0.64 5.00 -20.01
CA ASP A 266 -2.02 5.00 -20.50
C ASP A 266 -2.19 4.29 -21.84
N GLU A 267 -1.11 4.01 -22.59
CA GLU A 267 -1.11 3.18 -23.79
C GLU A 267 -1.70 1.77 -23.55
N LYS A 268 -1.62 1.26 -22.30
CA LYS A 268 -2.24 -0.02 -21.95
C LYS A 268 -3.76 -0.05 -22.15
N LEU A 269 -4.42 1.09 -22.07
CA LEU A 269 -5.86 1.18 -22.27
C LEU A 269 -6.28 1.11 -23.74
N GLU A 270 -5.35 1.17 -24.70
CA GLU A 270 -5.67 0.95 -26.12
C GLU A 270 -6.32 -0.40 -26.38
N MET A 271 -6.08 -1.40 -25.54
CA MET A 271 -6.73 -2.72 -25.61
C MET A 271 -8.19 -2.69 -25.15
N ARG A 272 -8.69 -1.57 -24.59
CA ARG A 272 -10.02 -1.45 -23.97
C ARG A 272 -10.27 -2.50 -22.87
N ASP A 273 -9.23 -2.87 -22.15
CA ASP A 273 -9.31 -3.76 -21.01
C ASP A 273 -9.51 -2.93 -19.72
N ALA A 274 -10.63 -3.16 -19.03
CA ALA A 274 -10.99 -2.40 -17.85
C ALA A 274 -10.09 -2.72 -16.63
N ASP A 275 -9.32 -3.80 -16.66
CA ASP A 275 -8.33 -4.08 -15.60
C ASP A 275 -7.18 -3.06 -15.59
N TYR A 276 -7.04 -2.23 -16.62
CA TYR A 276 -6.13 -1.07 -16.62
C TYR A 276 -6.80 0.24 -16.21
N ARG A 277 -8.07 0.21 -15.78
CA ARG A 277 -8.75 1.39 -15.23
C ARG A 277 -8.60 1.47 -13.72
N MET A 278 -7.94 2.52 -13.26
CA MET A 278 -7.75 2.88 -11.86
C MET A 278 -7.87 4.40 -11.67
N ASN A 279 -7.90 4.86 -10.44
CA ASN A 279 -7.96 6.28 -10.11
C ASN A 279 -7.03 6.60 -8.91
N PRO A 280 -5.97 7.41 -9.14
CA PRO A 280 -5.58 8.12 -10.38
C PRO A 280 -5.38 7.19 -11.57
N PRO A 281 -5.59 7.69 -12.82
CA PRO A 281 -5.40 6.87 -14.01
C PRO A 281 -3.91 6.65 -14.31
N LEU A 282 -3.60 5.57 -15.05
CA LEU A 282 -2.28 5.44 -15.67
C LEU A 282 -2.01 6.67 -16.54
N ARG A 283 -0.80 7.25 -16.38
CA ARG A 283 -0.40 8.49 -17.03
C ARG A 283 0.50 8.26 -18.23
N GLU A 284 1.01 9.33 -18.81
CA GLU A 284 1.97 9.30 -19.90
C GLU A 284 3.38 8.93 -19.43
N LYS A 285 4.25 8.61 -20.39
CA LYS A 285 5.64 8.19 -20.14
C LYS A 285 6.42 9.18 -19.25
N ARG A 286 6.24 10.49 -19.44
CA ARG A 286 6.91 11.51 -18.61
C ARG A 286 6.55 11.41 -17.13
N ASP A 287 5.30 11.06 -16.82
CA ASP A 287 4.84 10.87 -15.46
C ASP A 287 5.44 9.59 -14.85
N VAL A 288 5.45 8.49 -15.61
CA VAL A 288 6.11 7.23 -15.22
C VAL A 288 7.60 7.46 -14.90
N GLU A 289 8.30 8.24 -15.72
CA GLU A 289 9.70 8.59 -15.50
C GLU A 289 9.87 9.47 -14.24
N ALA A 290 8.99 10.45 -14.04
CA ALA A 290 9.02 11.33 -12.88
C ALA A 290 8.74 10.58 -11.56
N ILE A 291 7.75 9.68 -11.54
CA ILE A 291 7.45 8.82 -10.39
C ILE A 291 8.62 7.87 -10.10
N THR A 292 9.18 7.21 -11.15
CA THR A 292 10.35 6.36 -11.00
C THR A 292 11.50 7.13 -10.35
N GLN A 293 11.80 8.34 -10.83
CA GLN A 293 12.86 9.16 -10.26
C GLN A 293 12.55 9.59 -8.82
N ALA A 294 11.28 9.86 -8.49
CA ALA A 294 10.85 10.23 -7.15
C ALA A 294 11.00 9.08 -6.13
N VAL A 295 10.85 7.82 -6.57
CA VAL A 295 11.14 6.65 -5.74
C VAL A 295 12.65 6.52 -5.49
N ILE A 296 13.48 6.77 -6.53
CA ILE A 296 14.94 6.67 -6.46
C ILE A 296 15.52 7.76 -5.55
N ASP A 297 15.10 9.01 -5.70
CA ASP A 297 15.69 10.17 -5.01
C ASP A 297 15.12 10.42 -3.61
N GLY A 298 14.16 9.60 -3.16
CA GLY A 298 13.57 9.70 -1.82
C GLY A 298 12.44 10.74 -1.70
N THR A 299 11.95 11.30 -2.80
CA THR A 299 10.76 12.15 -2.78
C THR A 299 9.52 11.34 -2.37
N VAL A 300 9.39 10.09 -2.86
CA VAL A 300 8.38 9.13 -2.41
C VAL A 300 8.81 8.48 -1.11
N ASP A 301 7.92 8.47 -0.12
CA ASP A 301 8.15 7.88 1.20
C ASP A 301 7.77 6.42 1.27
N CYS A 302 6.66 6.01 0.62
CA CYS A 302 6.12 4.65 0.67
C CYS A 302 5.72 4.14 -0.72
N ILE A 303 5.85 2.83 -0.92
CA ILE A 303 5.20 2.09 -2.00
C ILE A 303 4.01 1.36 -1.40
N VAL A 304 2.82 1.63 -1.94
CA VAL A 304 1.54 1.02 -1.58
C VAL A 304 0.95 0.30 -2.78
N THR A 305 -0.17 -0.38 -2.62
CA THR A 305 -0.81 -1.07 -3.75
C THR A 305 -1.98 -0.30 -4.32
N ASP A 306 -2.68 0.46 -3.51
CA ASP A 306 -4.05 0.89 -3.80
C ASP A 306 -4.91 -0.33 -4.21
N HIS A 307 -4.76 -1.42 -3.44
CA HIS A 307 -5.51 -2.66 -3.69
C HIS A 307 -7.00 -2.40 -3.61
N ALA A 308 -7.63 -2.30 -4.78
CA ALA A 308 -9.01 -1.86 -4.96
C ALA A 308 -9.81 -2.88 -5.80
N PRO A 309 -10.20 -4.01 -5.18
CA PRO A 309 -10.86 -5.12 -5.85
C PRO A 309 -12.26 -4.77 -6.36
N HIS A 310 -12.58 -5.35 -7.54
CA HIS A 310 -13.90 -5.30 -8.18
C HIS A 310 -14.25 -6.67 -8.77
N ALA A 311 -15.54 -7.02 -8.70
CA ALA A 311 -16.02 -8.27 -9.26
C ALA A 311 -15.88 -8.30 -10.80
N ALA A 312 -15.71 -9.49 -11.37
CA ALA A 312 -15.46 -9.65 -12.80
C ALA A 312 -16.55 -9.04 -13.69
N GLU A 313 -17.82 -9.18 -13.28
CA GLU A 313 -18.97 -8.59 -13.97
C GLU A 313 -18.97 -7.06 -13.95
N GLU A 314 -18.40 -6.43 -12.92
CA GLU A 314 -18.27 -4.98 -12.83
C GLU A 314 -17.16 -4.46 -13.76
N LYS A 315 -16.15 -5.28 -14.05
CA LYS A 315 -15.03 -4.96 -14.97
C LYS A 315 -15.29 -5.36 -16.42
N ALA A 316 -16.44 -5.96 -16.74
CA ALA A 316 -16.74 -6.49 -18.07
C ALA A 316 -16.95 -5.40 -19.15
N ASP A 317 -17.39 -4.20 -18.79
CA ASP A 317 -17.64 -3.09 -19.72
C ASP A 317 -16.59 -2.00 -19.52
N PHE A 318 -15.69 -1.82 -20.51
CA PHE A 318 -14.59 -0.87 -20.41
C PHE A 318 -15.02 0.56 -20.05
N GLU A 319 -16.14 1.06 -20.58
CA GLU A 319 -16.56 2.44 -20.35
C GLU A 319 -17.31 2.63 -19.03
N LYS A 320 -17.97 1.57 -18.53
CA LYS A 320 -18.78 1.64 -17.30
C LYS A 320 -18.07 1.06 -16.07
N ALA A 321 -16.98 0.31 -16.27
CA ALA A 321 -16.28 -0.34 -15.17
C ALA A 321 -15.85 0.66 -14.10
N PRO A 322 -15.98 0.31 -12.81
CA PRO A 322 -15.39 1.10 -11.75
C PRO A 322 -13.87 1.08 -11.83
N ASN A 323 -13.22 2.13 -11.31
CA ASN A 323 -11.79 2.23 -11.24
C ASN A 323 -11.26 1.43 -10.04
N GLY A 324 -10.14 0.73 -10.23
CA GLY A 324 -9.46 -0.05 -9.21
C GLY A 324 -8.86 -1.34 -9.75
N VAL A 325 -7.80 -1.81 -9.08
CA VAL A 325 -7.05 -3.02 -9.41
C VAL A 325 -6.58 -3.71 -8.14
N VAL A 326 -6.38 -5.04 -8.19
CA VAL A 326 -5.75 -5.76 -7.09
C VAL A 326 -4.23 -5.69 -7.22
N GLY A 327 -3.49 -5.53 -6.11
CA GLY A 327 -2.06 -5.29 -6.13
C GLY A 327 -1.25 -5.97 -5.03
N LEU A 328 -1.85 -6.42 -3.92
CA LEU A 328 -1.13 -6.92 -2.74
C LEU A 328 -0.12 -8.04 -3.07
N GLU A 329 -0.50 -9.00 -3.90
CA GLU A 329 0.32 -10.17 -4.22
C GLU A 329 1.37 -9.91 -5.32
N THR A 330 1.30 -8.77 -6.00
CA THR A 330 2.19 -8.42 -7.11
C THR A 330 3.13 -7.27 -6.82
N SER A 331 2.84 -6.43 -5.82
CA SER A 331 3.56 -5.19 -5.53
C SER A 331 5.06 -5.40 -5.28
N PHE A 332 5.42 -6.34 -4.41
CA PHE A 332 6.82 -6.64 -4.10
C PHE A 332 7.57 -7.15 -5.35
N ALA A 333 6.99 -8.13 -6.05
CA ALA A 333 7.58 -8.69 -7.27
C ALA A 333 7.73 -7.65 -8.38
N ALA A 334 6.73 -6.78 -8.56
CA ALA A 334 6.79 -5.67 -9.52
C ALA A 334 7.89 -4.67 -9.15
N THR A 335 7.99 -4.31 -7.86
CA THR A 335 9.05 -3.43 -7.36
C THR A 335 10.43 -4.04 -7.57
N LEU A 336 10.62 -5.34 -7.28
CA LEU A 336 11.87 -6.04 -7.58
C LEU A 336 12.19 -6.02 -9.07
N THR A 337 11.22 -6.40 -9.91
CA THR A 337 11.42 -6.53 -11.36
C THR A 337 11.85 -5.21 -12.01
N TYR A 338 11.15 -4.12 -11.68
CA TYR A 338 11.31 -2.85 -12.42
C TYR A 338 12.27 -1.85 -11.77
N LEU A 339 12.58 -2.03 -10.48
CA LEU A 339 13.49 -1.14 -9.77
C LEU A 339 14.77 -1.83 -9.29
N TYR A 340 14.69 -2.96 -8.58
CA TYR A 340 15.87 -3.63 -8.05
C TYR A 340 16.68 -4.34 -9.15
N HIS A 341 16.06 -5.23 -9.93
CA HIS A 341 16.75 -5.97 -10.99
C HIS A 341 17.22 -5.09 -12.15
N THR A 342 16.75 -3.85 -12.22
CA THR A 342 17.27 -2.83 -13.15
C THR A 342 18.33 -1.93 -12.51
N GLY A 343 18.75 -2.20 -11.28
CA GLY A 343 19.82 -1.48 -10.58
C GLY A 343 19.45 -0.06 -10.12
N LYS A 344 18.18 0.27 -10.05
CA LYS A 344 17.71 1.63 -9.67
C LYS A 344 17.67 1.83 -8.16
N ILE A 345 17.29 0.79 -7.39
CA ILE A 345 17.27 0.82 -5.92
C ILE A 345 17.80 -0.49 -5.34
N SER A 346 18.21 -0.48 -4.08
CA SER A 346 18.66 -1.65 -3.34
C SER A 346 17.49 -2.40 -2.66
N LEU A 347 17.74 -3.65 -2.22
CA LEU A 347 16.77 -4.40 -1.39
C LEU A 347 16.49 -3.67 -0.07
N GLN A 348 17.52 -3.03 0.50
CA GLN A 348 17.37 -2.21 1.70
C GLN A 348 16.38 -1.05 1.46
N ARG A 349 16.47 -0.37 0.30
CA ARG A 349 15.54 0.71 -0.03
C ARG A 349 14.11 0.21 -0.22
N ILE A 350 13.91 -0.99 -0.76
CA ILE A 350 12.59 -1.63 -0.82
C ILE A 350 12.03 -1.88 0.58
N SER A 351 12.85 -2.42 1.49
CA SER A 351 12.46 -2.63 2.88
C SER A 351 12.06 -1.32 3.58
N GLU A 352 12.78 -0.22 3.33
CA GLU A 352 12.41 1.11 3.83
C GLU A 352 11.04 1.56 3.31
N LEU A 353 10.84 1.49 1.99
CA LEU A 353 9.62 1.99 1.31
C LEU A 353 8.37 1.16 1.61
N MET A 354 8.51 -0.14 1.85
CA MET A 354 7.38 -1.06 1.99
C MET A 354 7.20 -1.58 3.43
N SER A 355 8.12 -1.30 4.36
CA SER A 355 8.03 -1.78 5.75
C SER A 355 8.25 -0.68 6.79
N GLU A 356 9.43 -0.05 6.78
CA GLU A 356 9.85 0.87 7.84
C GLU A 356 9.09 2.20 7.79
N ASN A 357 9.06 2.83 6.62
CA ASN A 357 8.46 4.16 6.45
C ASN A 357 6.95 4.17 6.68
N PRO A 358 6.14 3.22 6.13
CA PRO A 358 4.72 3.15 6.43
C PRO A 358 4.41 3.15 7.93
N ARG A 359 5.15 2.33 8.71
CA ARG A 359 4.98 2.26 10.16
C ARG A 359 5.32 3.59 10.85
N LYS A 360 6.45 4.20 10.48
CA LYS A 360 6.86 5.50 11.03
C LYS A 360 5.84 6.61 10.78
N LEU A 361 5.27 6.65 9.58
CA LEU A 361 4.26 7.66 9.21
C LEU A 361 3.00 7.55 10.07
N LEU A 362 2.64 6.34 10.48
CA LEU A 362 1.49 6.08 11.36
C LEU A 362 1.83 6.09 12.85
N GLY A 363 3.05 6.49 13.22
CA GLY A 363 3.49 6.49 14.63
C GLY A 363 3.59 5.08 15.23
N LEU A 364 3.84 4.06 14.40
CA LEU A 364 4.04 2.69 14.83
C LEU A 364 5.53 2.35 14.88
N GLU A 365 5.89 1.43 15.77
CA GLU A 365 7.27 0.94 15.85
C GLU A 365 7.61 0.16 14.56
N PRO A 366 8.75 0.47 13.92
CA PRO A 366 9.24 -0.31 12.80
C PRO A 366 9.56 -1.75 13.20
N VAL A 367 9.36 -2.67 12.28
CA VAL A 367 9.77 -4.08 12.43
C VAL A 367 11.21 -4.23 11.94
N TYR A 368 11.99 -5.00 12.70
CA TYR A 368 13.40 -5.30 12.38
C TYR A 368 13.69 -6.79 12.56
N ILE A 369 14.59 -7.34 11.74
CA ILE A 369 15.10 -8.70 11.91
C ILE A 369 16.33 -8.63 12.84
N ARG A 370 16.07 -8.61 14.14
CA ARG A 370 17.11 -8.57 15.18
C ARG A 370 16.70 -9.36 16.42
N GLU A 371 17.68 -9.83 17.19
CA GLU A 371 17.43 -10.53 18.46
C GLU A 371 16.58 -9.66 19.42
N GLY A 372 15.56 -10.25 20.01
CA GLY A 372 14.59 -9.58 20.89
C GLY A 372 13.39 -8.95 20.21
N SER A 373 13.36 -8.84 18.87
CA SER A 373 12.20 -8.32 18.14
C SER A 373 11.12 -9.39 17.96
N THR A 374 9.87 -8.95 17.86
CA THR A 374 8.76 -9.79 17.36
C THR A 374 9.10 -10.30 15.97
N ALA A 375 8.81 -11.57 15.71
CA ALA A 375 9.09 -12.18 14.42
C ALA A 375 7.97 -11.88 13.42
N ASP A 376 8.09 -10.74 12.76
CA ASP A 376 7.27 -10.31 11.62
C ASP A 376 8.17 -10.27 10.39
N ILE A 377 8.15 -11.34 9.59
CA ILE A 377 9.15 -11.60 8.55
C ILE A 377 8.47 -12.01 7.24
N CYS A 378 8.90 -11.40 6.13
CA CYS A 378 8.65 -11.88 4.78
C CYS A 378 9.89 -12.63 4.28
N ILE A 379 9.75 -13.89 3.94
CA ILE A 379 10.78 -14.69 3.27
C ILE A 379 10.46 -14.72 1.78
N ALA A 380 11.40 -14.32 0.95
CA ALA A 380 11.21 -14.22 -0.48
C ALA A 380 12.36 -14.90 -1.26
N ASP A 381 12.00 -15.50 -2.38
CA ASP A 381 12.94 -15.85 -3.44
C ASP A 381 13.02 -14.66 -4.40
N THR A 382 14.11 -13.87 -4.30
CA THR A 382 14.28 -12.64 -5.10
C THR A 382 14.60 -12.93 -6.56
N GLU A 383 14.98 -14.17 -6.91
CA GLU A 383 15.38 -14.59 -8.25
C GLU A 383 14.29 -15.39 -8.99
N LYS A 384 13.24 -15.85 -8.27
CA LYS A 384 12.16 -16.66 -8.84
C LYS A 384 11.40 -15.90 -9.93
N GLU A 385 11.45 -16.42 -11.15
CA GLU A 385 10.63 -15.91 -12.25
C GLU A 385 9.27 -16.62 -12.27
N TRP A 386 8.21 -15.85 -12.45
CA TRP A 386 6.85 -16.37 -12.56
C TRP A 386 5.98 -15.48 -13.42
N ILE A 387 4.90 -16.04 -13.96
CA ILE A 387 3.89 -15.31 -14.74
C ILE A 387 2.69 -15.11 -13.84
N VAL A 388 2.18 -13.89 -13.79
CA VAL A 388 0.99 -13.57 -13.00
C VAL A 388 -0.24 -14.22 -13.63
N ASP A 389 -0.81 -15.15 -12.90
CA ASP A 389 -2.06 -15.82 -13.22
C ASP A 389 -3.14 -15.32 -12.24
N PRO A 390 -4.15 -14.56 -12.71
CA PRO A 390 -5.20 -14.03 -11.85
C PRO A 390 -5.95 -15.10 -11.07
N ASP A 391 -6.13 -16.29 -11.65
CA ASP A 391 -6.88 -17.39 -11.03
C ASP A 391 -6.13 -18.05 -9.86
N ARG A 392 -4.86 -17.69 -9.65
CA ARG A 392 -4.02 -18.17 -8.56
C ARG A 392 -3.84 -17.13 -7.45
N LEU A 393 -4.46 -15.96 -7.57
CA LEU A 393 -4.43 -14.95 -6.52
C LEU A 393 -5.35 -15.33 -5.36
N HIS A 394 -4.99 -14.91 -4.15
CA HIS A 394 -5.75 -15.15 -2.91
C HIS A 394 -6.83 -14.10 -2.68
N SER A 395 -6.73 -12.94 -3.32
CA SER A 395 -7.80 -11.94 -3.37
C SER A 395 -9.07 -12.56 -3.95
N LYS A 396 -10.23 -12.18 -3.42
CA LYS A 396 -11.53 -12.62 -3.96
C LYS A 396 -11.75 -12.12 -5.39
N SER A 397 -11.30 -10.92 -5.71
CA SER A 397 -11.34 -10.35 -7.06
C SER A 397 -10.01 -10.53 -7.76
N HIS A 398 -10.07 -10.68 -9.08
CA HIS A 398 -8.91 -11.03 -9.91
C HIS A 398 -8.55 -9.94 -10.93
N ASN A 399 -9.06 -8.73 -10.78
CA ASN A 399 -8.87 -7.59 -11.68
C ASN A 399 -7.45 -6.99 -11.52
N THR A 400 -6.44 -7.72 -12.01
CA THR A 400 -5.04 -7.31 -11.99
C THR A 400 -4.54 -6.84 -13.36
N LEU A 401 -3.85 -5.69 -13.36
CA LEU A 401 -3.17 -5.17 -14.55
C LEU A 401 -1.89 -5.94 -14.89
N PHE A 402 -1.43 -6.82 -13.99
CA PHE A 402 -0.25 -7.67 -14.23
C PHE A 402 -0.58 -9.02 -14.88
N LYS A 403 -1.81 -9.29 -15.26
CA LYS A 403 -2.23 -10.52 -15.92
C LYS A 403 -1.31 -10.90 -17.08
N GLY A 404 -0.71 -12.09 -17.01
CA GLY A 404 0.22 -12.61 -18.01
C GLY A 404 1.60 -11.93 -18.03
N VAL A 405 1.86 -10.98 -17.13
CA VAL A 405 3.17 -10.33 -16.99
C VAL A 405 4.12 -11.27 -16.27
N LYS A 406 5.35 -11.40 -16.80
CA LYS A 406 6.44 -12.11 -16.15
C LYS A 406 7.08 -11.17 -15.12
N LEU A 407 7.05 -11.58 -13.87
CA LEU A 407 7.69 -10.87 -12.75
C LEU A 407 8.86 -11.71 -12.22
N LYS A 408 9.81 -11.05 -11.58
CA LYS A 408 10.96 -11.65 -10.94
C LYS A 408 11.00 -11.27 -9.46
N GLY A 409 11.09 -12.30 -8.61
CA GLY A 409 10.97 -12.20 -7.17
C GLY A 409 9.55 -12.56 -6.68
N LYS A 410 9.47 -13.32 -5.57
CA LYS A 410 8.19 -13.73 -5.00
C LYS A 410 8.33 -13.96 -3.50
N PRO A 411 7.41 -13.44 -2.66
CA PRO A 411 7.26 -13.92 -1.29
C PRO A 411 6.90 -15.41 -1.31
N VAL A 412 7.57 -16.21 -0.48
CA VAL A 412 7.35 -17.66 -0.39
C VAL A 412 6.90 -18.11 0.99
N MET A 413 7.13 -17.28 2.02
CA MET A 413 6.61 -17.49 3.35
C MET A 413 6.45 -16.15 4.07
N THR A 414 5.37 -16.02 4.84
CA THR A 414 5.10 -14.85 5.68
C THR A 414 4.87 -15.30 7.12
N ILE A 415 5.63 -14.71 8.03
CA ILE A 415 5.55 -14.94 9.45
C ILE A 415 5.05 -13.66 10.12
N SER A 416 3.96 -13.78 10.89
CA SER A 416 3.39 -12.70 11.69
C SER A 416 3.41 -13.09 13.16
N LYS A 417 4.05 -12.28 14.00
CA LYS A 417 4.18 -12.52 15.44
C LYS A 417 4.63 -13.95 15.77
N GLY A 418 5.58 -14.46 14.95
CA GLY A 418 6.14 -15.81 15.07
C GLY A 418 5.23 -16.93 14.60
N ARG A 419 4.14 -16.64 13.90
CA ARG A 419 3.27 -17.65 13.27
C ARG A 419 3.39 -17.59 11.76
N ILE A 420 3.56 -18.73 11.13
CA ILE A 420 3.48 -18.83 9.66
C ILE A 420 2.02 -18.60 9.28
N ILE A 421 1.74 -17.53 8.55
CA ILE A 421 0.40 -17.18 8.06
C ILE A 421 0.24 -17.45 6.56
N PHE A 422 1.35 -17.63 5.85
CA PHE A 422 1.41 -18.03 4.44
C PHE A 422 2.70 -18.82 4.19
N SER A 423 2.64 -19.89 3.38
CA SER A 423 3.82 -20.64 2.92
C SER A 423 3.54 -21.35 1.60
N GLU A 424 4.46 -21.17 0.63
CA GLU A 424 4.60 -22.01 -0.58
C GLU A 424 5.74 -23.04 -0.41
N LEU A 425 6.47 -22.98 0.71
CA LEU A 425 7.53 -23.94 1.02
C LEU A 425 6.91 -25.24 1.54
N SER A 426 7.37 -26.37 1.00
CA SER A 426 6.93 -27.72 1.39
C SER A 426 7.64 -28.20 2.66
#